data_46b22caf09277881068a5782ae0c23cd
#
_entry.id   46b22caf09277881068a5782ae0c23cd
#
_cell.length_a   1.000
_cell.length_b   1.000
_cell.length_c   1.000
_cell.angle_alpha   90.00
_cell.angle_beta   90.00
_cell.angle_gamma   90.00
#
_symmetry.space_group_name_H-M   'P 1'
#
loop_
_entity.id
_entity.type
_entity.pdbx_description
1 polymer ?
#
loop_
_entity_poly.entity_id
_entity_poly.type
_entity_poly.pdbx_seq_one_letter_code
_entity_poly.pdbx_strand_id
1 'polypeptide(L)'
;MSKPAAGGRPGIAPLLARVLPLLVTLAGCMRGAAPPAYVAGPALEGPKHRGGRAVFVREEDPDFLDPALSYGSYTGPVIESVFRTLLDYANAPGMAGTRLVPELAQSLPEVREGGTLYCFRVRRDARFSPPLRRHITAADFKYAMERLYKVGSPGCNFYRGIVGVRRVLAGQDSVIPGIIARGDSLYFRLERPDPIFTSVLALPFTAPVPREVIERHPNDFSQHTVATGPFMITEFVPRRRVVLVRNPDYCGEPAWLDTLELRLGVSPLNAVALIRRGLADGGFFEVPPGDFVRLESDPYWKNQVMVADGINTEYLFMNAGIKPFDDVRVRQAVNWALDRRAIVKMYAGKATVAGEFLPPSMPGYEPLARYQGPDTARARRLLREAGYPQGVDVTLYGWTVEPGPRELALVQQQLTDVGIRVRLDLGETAGYTSMAENVSNHVAFGIYGWYADYVDASNFFDPLLNGHRIQAIHNINLSLFDDSKTNEMIERAMATPDDSARIALYRKIDRRVMDLAPVAPMIHLYESRLYSPRLGGWYRHVTRLIKLEQLYLKSAPREPPVATRGSTRPAHG
;
A
#
# COMPACT_ATOMS: atom_id res chain seq x y z
N MET A 1 70.77 7.36 -70.95
CA MET A 1 70.57 6.07 -71.66
C MET A 1 70.23 5.00 -70.67
N SER A 2 69.20 4.23 -70.99
CA SER A 2 68.82 2.90 -70.47
C SER A 2 68.00 2.85 -69.20
N LYS A 3 66.71 2.63 -69.41
CA LYS A 3 65.82 1.80 -68.63
C LYS A 3 66.34 0.34 -68.55
N PRO A 4 65.73 -0.61 -67.77
CA PRO A 4 64.53 -0.70 -66.98
C PRO A 4 64.68 -1.58 -65.70
N ALA A 5 63.69 -1.76 -64.90
CA ALA A 5 62.81 -2.95 -64.75
C ALA A 5 62.08 -3.03 -63.42
N ALA A 6 60.90 -3.48 -63.52
CA ALA A 6 59.87 -3.59 -62.48
C ALA A 6 60.13 -4.66 -61.40
N GLY A 7 59.60 -4.45 -60.20
CA GLY A 7 59.57 -5.39 -59.12
C GLY A 7 58.37 -5.09 -58.20
N GLY A 8 57.40 -5.98 -58.23
CA GLY A 8 56.05 -5.81 -57.65
C GLY A 8 56.01 -5.57 -56.15
N ARG A 9 55.00 -4.82 -55.74
CA ARG A 9 54.54 -4.69 -54.36
C ARG A 9 53.58 -5.83 -54.06
N PRO A 10 53.71 -6.52 -52.91
CA PRO A 10 52.60 -7.39 -52.39
C PRO A 10 51.60 -6.54 -51.67
N GLY A 11 50.33 -6.83 -51.92
CA GLY A 11 49.17 -6.15 -51.43
C GLY A 11 48.97 -6.24 -49.92
N ILE A 12 48.53 -5.12 -49.33
CA ILE A 12 48.00 -4.99 -48.00
C ILE A 12 46.47 -5.10 -48.11
N ALA A 13 45.89 -6.21 -47.65
CA ALA A 13 44.52 -6.37 -47.20
C ALA A 13 44.39 -7.72 -46.51
N PRO A 14 43.49 -7.87 -45.54
CA PRO A 14 42.75 -6.94 -44.69
C PRO A 14 42.91 -7.25 -43.19
N LEU A 15 43.21 -6.26 -42.39
CA LEU A 15 43.23 -6.37 -40.90
C LEU A 15 42.02 -5.69 -40.23
N LEU A 16 40.98 -5.39 -40.98
CA LEU A 16 39.81 -4.66 -40.48
C LEU A 16 38.56 -5.54 -40.19
N ALA A 17 38.67 -6.86 -40.36
CA ALA A 17 37.51 -7.76 -40.21
C ALA A 17 37.42 -8.50 -38.83
N ARG A 18 38.32 -8.22 -37.85
CA ARG A 18 38.33 -8.92 -36.54
C ARG A 18 38.08 -8.04 -35.32
N VAL A 19 37.77 -6.77 -35.44
CA VAL A 19 37.51 -5.86 -34.31
C VAL A 19 36.00 -5.59 -34.10
N LEU A 20 35.13 -5.94 -35.05
CA LEU A 20 33.70 -5.64 -34.97
C LEU A 20 32.83 -6.59 -34.11
N PRO A 21 33.23 -7.83 -33.74
CA PRO A 21 32.41 -8.64 -32.86
C PRO A 21 32.58 -8.34 -31.35
N LEU A 22 33.63 -7.58 -30.92
CA LEU A 22 33.87 -7.34 -29.49
C LEU A 22 33.15 -6.11 -28.92
N LEU A 23 32.61 -5.24 -29.78
CA LEU A 23 31.85 -4.05 -29.34
C LEU A 23 30.34 -4.28 -29.19
N VAL A 24 29.82 -5.39 -29.74
CA VAL A 24 28.40 -5.73 -29.61
C VAL A 24 28.08 -6.51 -28.32
N THR A 25 29.08 -7.10 -27.66
CA THR A 25 28.89 -7.87 -26.41
C THR A 25 28.95 -7.03 -25.15
N LEU A 26 29.39 -5.76 -25.21
CA LEU A 26 29.41 -4.85 -24.04
C LEU A 26 28.14 -3.98 -23.91
N ALA A 27 27.29 -3.92 -24.93
CA ALA A 27 25.99 -3.23 -24.87
C ALA A 27 24.85 -4.10 -24.29
N GLY A 28 25.12 -5.38 -24.02
CA GLY A 28 24.14 -6.36 -23.52
C GLY A 28 23.99 -6.42 -22.00
N CYS A 29 24.85 -5.76 -21.21
CA CYS A 29 24.87 -5.89 -19.75
C CYS A 29 24.24 -4.70 -19.00
N MET A 30 23.57 -3.78 -19.69
CA MET A 30 22.83 -2.68 -19.03
C MET A 30 21.32 -2.72 -19.30
N ARG A 31 20.77 -3.88 -19.54
CA ARG A 31 19.33 -4.05 -19.30
C ARG A 31 19.18 -4.26 -17.81
N GLY A 32 18.81 -3.20 -17.08
CA GLY A 32 18.22 -3.34 -15.76
C GLY A 32 17.16 -4.44 -15.87
N ALA A 33 17.21 -5.42 -14.98
CA ALA A 33 16.18 -6.44 -14.92
C ALA A 33 14.83 -5.70 -14.93
N ALA A 34 13.99 -6.00 -15.91
CA ALA A 34 12.60 -5.56 -15.86
C ALA A 34 12.07 -5.96 -14.48
N PRO A 35 11.29 -5.10 -13.81
CA PRO A 35 10.67 -5.48 -12.55
C PRO A 35 9.99 -6.83 -12.78
N PRO A 36 10.05 -7.76 -11.81
CA PRO A 36 9.39 -9.03 -11.96
C PRO A 36 7.93 -8.74 -12.31
N ALA A 37 7.51 -9.19 -13.50
CA ALA A 37 6.12 -9.12 -13.88
C ALA A 37 5.35 -9.74 -12.72
N TYR A 38 4.27 -9.07 -12.28
CA TYR A 38 3.32 -9.54 -11.28
C TYR A 38 3.27 -11.07 -11.26
N VAL A 39 3.99 -11.68 -10.34
CA VAL A 39 3.92 -13.11 -10.10
C VAL A 39 2.77 -13.29 -9.12
N ALA A 40 1.56 -13.43 -9.65
CA ALA A 40 0.59 -14.28 -8.98
C ALA A 40 1.35 -15.57 -8.71
N GLY A 41 1.63 -15.87 -7.44
CA GLY A 41 2.21 -17.15 -7.11
C GLY A 41 1.41 -18.19 -7.88
N PRO A 42 2.04 -19.18 -8.55
CA PRO A 42 1.30 -20.10 -9.35
C PRO A 42 0.17 -20.61 -8.48
N ALA A 43 -1.06 -20.39 -8.91
CA ALA A 43 -2.18 -21.09 -8.36
C ALA A 43 -1.86 -22.56 -8.64
N LEU A 44 -1.20 -23.18 -7.67
CA LEU A 44 -0.99 -24.64 -7.70
C LEU A 44 -2.39 -25.22 -7.58
N GLU A 45 -3.04 -25.32 -8.73
CA GLU A 45 -4.38 -25.82 -8.88
C GLU A 45 -4.39 -27.26 -8.35
N GLY A 46 -4.94 -27.40 -7.19
CA GLY A 46 -5.39 -28.66 -6.64
C GLY A 46 -6.91 -28.62 -6.57
N PRO A 47 -7.58 -29.77 -6.45
CA PRO A 47 -9.02 -29.79 -6.26
C PRO A 47 -9.41 -28.92 -5.06
N LYS A 48 -10.27 -27.93 -5.28
CA LYS A 48 -10.79 -27.03 -4.25
C LYS A 48 -11.66 -27.83 -3.29
N HIS A 49 -11.32 -27.80 -2.02
CA HIS A 49 -12.13 -28.39 -0.98
C HIS A 49 -12.92 -27.31 -0.24
N ARG A 50 -14.23 -27.46 -0.15
CA ARG A 50 -15.10 -26.57 0.62
C ARG A 50 -15.14 -27.04 2.06
N GLY A 51 -14.91 -26.12 3.00
CA GLY A 51 -14.92 -26.42 4.43
C GLY A 51 -13.53 -26.45 5.04
N GLY A 52 -13.47 -26.85 6.29
CA GLY A 52 -12.25 -26.96 7.06
C GLY A 52 -11.79 -25.66 7.70
N ARG A 53 -10.62 -25.77 8.38
CA ARG A 53 -10.03 -24.68 9.18
C ARG A 53 -8.64 -24.35 8.66
N ALA A 54 -8.39 -23.06 8.43
CA ALA A 54 -7.07 -22.49 8.23
C ALA A 54 -6.61 -21.72 9.47
N VAL A 55 -5.31 -21.67 9.69
CA VAL A 55 -4.66 -20.95 10.78
C VAL A 55 -3.74 -19.89 10.19
N PHE A 56 -4.04 -18.64 10.47
CA PHE A 56 -3.16 -17.51 10.16
C PHE A 56 -2.50 -17.00 11.44
N VAL A 57 -1.38 -16.30 11.27
CA VAL A 57 -0.60 -15.74 12.38
C VAL A 57 -0.28 -14.28 12.12
N ARG A 58 -0.17 -13.48 13.19
CA ARG A 58 0.35 -12.11 13.16
C ARG A 58 0.93 -11.73 14.53
N GLU A 59 1.76 -10.70 14.54
CA GLU A 59 2.43 -10.24 15.76
C GLU A 59 1.51 -9.42 16.65
N GLU A 60 0.89 -8.41 16.07
CA GLU A 60 0.08 -7.44 16.81
C GLU A 60 -1.40 -7.81 16.85
N ASP A 61 -2.12 -7.25 17.83
CA ASP A 61 -3.57 -7.28 17.84
C ASP A 61 -4.15 -6.45 16.67
N PRO A 62 -5.37 -6.74 16.19
CA PRO A 62 -6.11 -5.80 15.37
C PRO A 62 -6.20 -4.43 16.07
N ASP A 63 -6.06 -3.34 15.32
CA ASP A 63 -6.28 -1.98 15.84
C ASP A 63 -7.71 -1.85 16.41
N PHE A 64 -8.70 -2.12 15.58
CA PHE A 64 -10.12 -2.18 15.95
C PHE A 64 -10.81 -3.25 15.11
N LEU A 65 -11.85 -3.89 15.68
CA LEU A 65 -12.79 -4.73 14.93
C LEU A 65 -14.11 -3.99 14.68
N ASP A 66 -14.01 -2.70 14.44
CA ASP A 66 -15.09 -1.76 14.11
C ASP A 66 -14.73 -1.08 12.79
N PRO A 67 -15.54 -1.20 11.72
CA PRO A 67 -15.22 -0.64 10.41
C PRO A 67 -15.10 0.88 10.41
N ALA A 68 -15.70 1.58 11.38
CA ALA A 68 -15.57 3.02 11.52
C ALA A 68 -14.22 3.47 12.09
N LEU A 69 -13.50 2.60 12.81
CA LEU A 69 -12.27 2.96 13.53
C LEU A 69 -11.04 2.26 12.99
N SER A 70 -11.21 1.09 12.35
CA SER A 70 -10.08 0.31 11.83
C SER A 70 -9.47 0.97 10.60
N TYR A 71 -8.13 1.17 10.64
CA TYR A 71 -7.36 1.69 9.51
C TYR A 71 -6.01 0.97 9.33
N GLY A 72 -5.72 0.01 10.18
CA GLY A 72 -4.48 -0.77 10.11
C GLY A 72 -4.43 -1.69 8.89
N SER A 73 -3.37 -1.61 8.09
CA SER A 73 -3.20 -2.37 6.84
C SER A 73 -3.38 -3.88 7.03
N TYR A 74 -2.91 -4.44 8.15
CA TYR A 74 -3.05 -5.87 8.43
C TYR A 74 -4.35 -6.27 9.11
N THR A 75 -5.16 -5.31 9.60
CA THR A 75 -6.53 -5.56 10.06
C THR A 75 -7.52 -5.51 8.90
N GLY A 76 -7.20 -4.75 7.85
CA GLY A 76 -8.02 -4.57 6.65
C GLY A 76 -8.65 -5.87 6.12
N PRO A 77 -7.88 -6.95 5.83
CA PRO A 77 -8.45 -8.21 5.32
C PRO A 77 -9.49 -8.84 6.25
N VAL A 78 -9.36 -8.71 7.57
CA VAL A 78 -10.35 -9.18 8.55
C VAL A 78 -11.61 -8.32 8.45
N ILE A 79 -11.46 -6.99 8.53
CA ILE A 79 -12.58 -6.05 8.46
C ILE A 79 -13.34 -6.23 7.14
N GLU A 80 -12.65 -6.32 6.02
CA GLU A 80 -13.24 -6.46 4.69
C GLU A 80 -13.96 -7.79 4.49
N SER A 81 -13.52 -8.86 5.16
CA SER A 81 -14.20 -10.15 5.10
C SER A 81 -15.41 -10.23 6.01
N VAL A 82 -15.49 -9.38 7.04
CA VAL A 82 -16.60 -9.33 8.02
C VAL A 82 -17.62 -8.25 7.63
N PHE A 83 -17.15 -7.10 7.15
CA PHE A 83 -18.01 -5.95 6.83
C PHE A 83 -17.93 -5.63 5.34
N ARG A 84 -19.06 -5.76 4.66
CA ARG A 84 -19.18 -5.40 3.24
C ARG A 84 -19.82 -4.03 3.08
N THR A 85 -19.48 -3.38 1.98
CA THR A 85 -19.93 -2.04 1.58
C THR A 85 -20.91 -2.13 0.40
N LEU A 86 -21.37 -1.00 -0.13
CA LEU A 86 -22.21 -0.98 -1.34
C LEU A 86 -21.51 -1.59 -2.54
N LEU A 87 -20.24 -1.29 -2.71
CA LEU A 87 -19.37 -1.73 -3.80
C LEU A 87 -18.16 -2.45 -3.23
N ASP A 88 -17.58 -3.36 -3.98
CA ASP A 88 -16.28 -3.97 -3.69
C ASP A 88 -15.44 -4.00 -4.96
N TYR A 89 -14.21 -4.41 -4.83
CA TYR A 89 -13.32 -4.65 -5.95
C TYR A 89 -13.42 -6.09 -6.45
N ALA A 90 -13.29 -6.29 -7.77
CA ALA A 90 -13.42 -7.60 -8.39
C ALA A 90 -12.42 -8.62 -7.81
N ASN A 91 -12.86 -9.87 -7.65
CA ASN A 91 -12.02 -10.98 -7.19
C ASN A 91 -11.03 -11.42 -8.29
N ALA A 92 -10.05 -10.55 -8.59
CA ALA A 92 -9.05 -10.81 -9.63
C ALA A 92 -7.68 -10.24 -9.23
N PRO A 93 -6.58 -10.87 -9.64
CA PRO A 93 -5.25 -10.35 -9.42
C PRO A 93 -4.93 -9.16 -10.33
N GLY A 94 -3.97 -8.33 -9.90
CA GLY A 94 -3.46 -7.21 -10.67
C GLY A 94 -4.51 -6.16 -11.02
N MET A 95 -4.32 -5.45 -12.12
CA MET A 95 -5.22 -4.36 -12.54
C MET A 95 -6.67 -4.80 -12.80
N ALA A 96 -6.93 -6.06 -13.13
CA ALA A 96 -8.30 -6.57 -13.21
C ALA A 96 -9.04 -6.51 -11.87
N GLY A 97 -8.32 -6.59 -10.74
CA GLY A 97 -8.84 -6.44 -9.39
C GLY A 97 -9.22 -5.00 -9.02
N THR A 98 -8.85 -3.98 -9.80
CA THR A 98 -9.22 -2.59 -9.51
C THR A 98 -10.63 -2.23 -9.98
N ARG A 99 -11.28 -3.11 -10.76
CA ARG A 99 -12.62 -2.88 -11.26
C ARG A 99 -13.64 -2.98 -10.12
N LEU A 100 -14.42 -1.94 -9.92
CA LEU A 100 -15.51 -1.94 -8.96
C LEU A 100 -16.65 -2.85 -9.42
N VAL A 101 -17.23 -3.56 -8.46
CA VAL A 101 -18.39 -4.44 -8.64
C VAL A 101 -19.44 -4.12 -7.58
N PRO A 102 -20.73 -4.33 -7.86
CA PRO A 102 -21.76 -4.22 -6.83
C PRO A 102 -21.57 -5.33 -5.78
N GLU A 103 -21.76 -4.98 -4.51
CA GLU A 103 -21.65 -5.91 -3.37
C GLU A 103 -22.96 -5.94 -2.58
N LEU A 104 -23.18 -5.03 -1.63
CA LEU A 104 -24.50 -4.89 -0.99
C LEU A 104 -25.47 -4.02 -1.80
N ALA A 105 -24.98 -3.34 -2.85
CA ALA A 105 -25.85 -2.71 -3.85
C ALA A 105 -26.30 -3.72 -4.91
N GLN A 106 -27.48 -3.51 -5.49
CA GLN A 106 -28.01 -4.34 -6.59
C GLN A 106 -27.22 -4.17 -7.89
N SER A 107 -26.66 -2.97 -8.12
CA SER A 107 -25.90 -2.60 -9.30
C SER A 107 -24.89 -1.50 -8.95
N LEU A 108 -24.01 -1.16 -9.88
CA LEU A 108 -23.28 0.10 -9.83
C LEU A 108 -24.27 1.26 -9.77
N PRO A 109 -23.89 2.44 -9.21
CA PRO A 109 -24.82 3.55 -9.06
C PRO A 109 -25.25 4.12 -10.40
N GLU A 110 -26.49 4.61 -10.45
CA GLU A 110 -26.87 5.56 -11.47
C GLU A 110 -26.35 6.95 -11.06
N VAL A 111 -25.53 7.55 -11.92
CA VAL A 111 -24.94 8.88 -11.68
C VAL A 111 -25.74 9.92 -12.45
N ARG A 112 -26.26 10.92 -11.75
CA ARG A 112 -27.14 11.98 -12.26
C ARG A 112 -26.55 13.36 -11.97
N GLU A 113 -27.25 14.39 -12.43
CA GLU A 113 -26.94 15.80 -12.16
C GLU A 113 -25.47 16.16 -12.42
N GLY A 114 -24.95 15.71 -13.59
CA GLY A 114 -23.57 16.01 -14.00
C GLY A 114 -22.49 15.43 -13.07
N GLY A 115 -22.76 14.31 -12.40
CA GLY A 115 -21.79 13.65 -11.51
C GLY A 115 -21.89 14.05 -10.05
N THR A 116 -22.95 14.77 -9.65
CA THR A 116 -23.14 15.22 -8.26
C THR A 116 -24.18 14.40 -7.48
N LEU A 117 -24.94 13.53 -8.15
CA LEU A 117 -25.94 12.68 -7.48
C LEU A 117 -25.71 11.21 -7.84
N TYR A 118 -25.37 10.40 -6.85
CA TYR A 118 -25.19 8.96 -6.96
C TYR A 118 -26.38 8.24 -6.35
N CYS A 119 -27.02 7.35 -7.14
CA CYS A 119 -28.25 6.64 -6.75
C CYS A 119 -27.97 5.16 -6.66
N PHE A 120 -28.16 4.57 -5.47
CA PHE A 120 -28.00 3.15 -5.21
C PHE A 120 -29.32 2.49 -4.78
N ARG A 121 -29.42 1.19 -4.99
CA ARG A 121 -30.41 0.34 -4.34
C ARG A 121 -29.69 -0.76 -3.55
N VAL A 122 -30.03 -0.88 -2.27
CA VAL A 122 -29.54 -1.96 -1.41
C VAL A 122 -30.21 -3.27 -1.83
N ARG A 123 -29.47 -4.36 -1.81
CA ARG A 123 -29.98 -5.69 -2.14
C ARG A 123 -31.02 -6.12 -1.11
N ARG A 124 -32.14 -6.66 -1.57
CA ARG A 124 -33.22 -7.14 -0.70
C ARG A 124 -32.89 -8.41 0.07
N ASP A 125 -31.95 -9.21 -0.41
CA ASP A 125 -31.45 -10.42 0.23
C ASP A 125 -30.31 -10.14 1.23
N ALA A 126 -29.79 -8.91 1.27
CA ALA A 126 -28.73 -8.53 2.21
C ALA A 126 -29.24 -8.51 3.65
N ARG A 127 -28.56 -9.24 4.53
CA ARG A 127 -28.89 -9.37 5.96
C ARG A 127 -27.66 -9.21 6.82
N PHE A 128 -27.88 -8.76 8.04
CA PHE A 128 -26.89 -8.89 9.10
C PHE A 128 -26.77 -10.35 9.52
N SER A 129 -25.58 -10.74 9.96
CA SER A 129 -25.32 -12.09 10.47
C SER A 129 -26.12 -12.44 11.72
N PRO A 130 -26.20 -13.72 12.10
CA PRO A 130 -26.69 -14.10 13.42
C PRO A 130 -25.97 -13.33 14.56
N PRO A 131 -26.67 -13.03 15.66
CA PRO A 131 -28.04 -13.41 15.98
C PRO A 131 -29.11 -12.47 15.39
N LEU A 132 -28.71 -11.32 14.79
CA LEU A 132 -29.63 -10.25 14.41
C LEU A 132 -30.54 -10.64 13.23
N ARG A 133 -29.95 -11.14 12.13
CA ARG A 133 -30.62 -11.67 10.92
C ARG A 133 -31.63 -10.73 10.22
N ARG A 134 -31.76 -9.47 10.64
CA ARG A 134 -32.65 -8.54 9.95
C ARG A 134 -32.06 -8.07 8.63
N HIS A 135 -32.91 -7.60 7.73
CA HIS A 135 -32.48 -6.99 6.47
C HIS A 135 -31.66 -5.72 6.71
N ILE A 136 -30.67 -5.52 5.83
CA ILE A 136 -29.89 -4.29 5.73
C ILE A 136 -30.71 -3.30 4.90
N THR A 137 -30.81 -2.07 5.33
CA THR A 137 -31.55 -0.99 4.67
C THR A 137 -30.64 0.19 4.34
N ALA A 138 -31.11 1.10 3.51
CA ALA A 138 -30.39 2.35 3.23
C ALA A 138 -30.14 3.20 4.50
N ALA A 139 -31.00 3.07 5.51
CA ALA A 139 -30.83 3.77 6.79
C ALA A 139 -29.62 3.29 7.58
N ASP A 140 -29.24 2.00 7.48
CA ASP A 140 -28.05 1.45 8.15
C ASP A 140 -26.77 2.04 7.58
N PHE A 141 -26.70 2.25 6.26
CA PHE A 141 -25.58 2.95 5.61
C PHE A 141 -25.49 4.41 6.04
N LYS A 142 -26.62 5.13 6.02
CA LYS A 142 -26.68 6.52 6.48
C LYS A 142 -26.20 6.64 7.92
N TYR A 143 -26.70 5.79 8.81
CA TYR A 143 -26.29 5.75 10.21
C TYR A 143 -24.79 5.48 10.37
N ALA A 144 -24.26 4.49 9.65
CA ALA A 144 -22.82 4.16 9.69
C ALA A 144 -21.95 5.36 9.28
N MET A 145 -22.30 6.04 8.18
CA MET A 145 -21.54 7.19 7.70
C MET A 145 -21.65 8.42 8.60
N GLU A 146 -22.82 8.70 9.17
CA GLU A 146 -22.97 9.78 10.16
C GLU A 146 -22.22 9.47 11.46
N ARG A 147 -22.12 8.18 11.82
CA ARG A 147 -21.35 7.72 12.98
C ARG A 147 -19.85 8.00 12.84
N LEU A 148 -19.26 7.97 11.63
CA LEU A 148 -17.84 8.26 11.43
C LEU A 148 -17.42 9.56 12.13
N TYR A 149 -18.24 10.61 11.96
CA TYR A 149 -17.95 11.93 12.52
C TYR A 149 -18.16 12.01 14.04
N LYS A 150 -19.06 11.17 14.58
CA LYS A 150 -19.28 11.09 16.03
C LYS A 150 -18.14 10.41 16.76
N VAL A 151 -17.51 9.41 16.14
CA VAL A 151 -16.42 8.64 16.76
C VAL A 151 -15.04 9.14 16.38
N GLY A 152 -14.93 10.22 15.59
CA GLY A 152 -13.64 10.73 15.12
C GLY A 152 -12.89 9.75 14.22
N SER A 153 -13.62 9.11 13.31
CA SER A 153 -13.06 8.12 12.38
C SER A 153 -11.92 8.69 11.51
N PRO A 154 -10.84 7.93 11.28
CA PRO A 154 -9.85 8.29 10.26
C PRO A 154 -10.45 8.38 8.86
N GLY A 155 -11.58 7.71 8.60
CA GLY A 155 -12.32 7.77 7.34
C GLY A 155 -13.05 9.07 7.03
N CYS A 156 -13.18 9.99 7.98
CA CYS A 156 -13.94 11.25 7.80
C CYS A 156 -13.47 12.07 6.60
N ASN A 157 -12.19 12.03 6.29
CA ASN A 157 -11.59 12.85 5.24
C ASN A 157 -12.00 12.43 3.82
N PHE A 158 -12.33 11.15 3.61
CA PHE A 158 -12.71 10.62 2.29
C PHE A 158 -14.08 11.14 1.80
N TYR A 159 -14.96 11.58 2.69
CA TYR A 159 -16.35 11.91 2.37
C TYR A 159 -16.68 13.40 2.49
N ARG A 160 -15.67 14.27 2.58
CA ARG A 160 -15.84 15.73 2.71
C ARG A 160 -16.63 16.39 1.58
N GLY A 161 -16.67 15.75 0.39
CA GLY A 161 -17.41 16.23 -0.77
C GLY A 161 -18.93 16.04 -0.68
N ILE A 162 -19.43 15.27 0.30
CA ILE A 162 -20.88 15.08 0.49
C ILE A 162 -21.49 16.37 1.08
N VAL A 163 -22.61 16.82 0.52
CA VAL A 163 -23.33 18.02 0.97
C VAL A 163 -23.63 17.94 2.47
N GLY A 164 -23.22 18.95 3.20
CA GLY A 164 -23.44 19.08 4.64
C GLY A 164 -22.34 18.52 5.53
N VAL A 165 -21.40 17.73 5.02
CA VAL A 165 -20.30 17.14 5.83
C VAL A 165 -19.45 18.24 6.46
N ARG A 166 -19.18 19.35 5.76
CA ARG A 166 -18.38 20.46 6.31
C ARG A 166 -19.00 21.05 7.58
N ARG A 167 -20.34 21.12 7.65
CA ARG A 167 -21.06 21.62 8.84
C ARG A 167 -20.96 20.63 10.00
N VAL A 168 -21.00 19.32 9.69
CA VAL A 168 -20.83 18.27 10.70
C VAL A 168 -19.39 18.29 11.26
N LEU A 169 -18.37 18.42 10.43
CA LEU A 169 -16.98 18.59 10.84
C LEU A 169 -16.75 19.86 11.70
N ALA A 170 -17.48 20.92 11.42
CA ALA A 170 -17.45 22.16 12.22
C ALA A 170 -18.27 22.07 13.52
N GLY A 171 -18.87 20.91 13.83
CA GLY A 171 -19.73 20.74 15.01
C GLY A 171 -21.06 21.49 14.97
N GLN A 172 -21.46 22.01 13.79
CA GLN A 172 -22.68 22.78 13.59
C GLN A 172 -23.91 21.91 13.30
N ASP A 173 -23.69 20.66 12.90
CA ASP A 173 -24.73 19.71 12.55
C ASP A 173 -24.31 18.29 13.02
N SER A 174 -25.30 17.40 13.17
CA SER A 174 -25.07 15.96 13.46
C SER A 174 -25.62 15.05 12.38
N VAL A 175 -26.32 15.63 11.39
CA VAL A 175 -26.98 14.93 10.28
C VAL A 175 -26.35 15.40 8.98
N ILE A 176 -26.14 14.48 8.05
CA ILE A 176 -25.59 14.77 6.72
C ILE A 176 -26.74 14.80 5.71
N PRO A 177 -27.24 15.98 5.30
CA PRO A 177 -28.39 16.08 4.41
C PRO A 177 -28.11 15.52 3.01
N GLY A 178 -26.84 15.47 2.61
CA GLY A 178 -26.40 14.87 1.33
C GLY A 178 -26.51 13.33 1.31
N ILE A 179 -26.76 12.65 2.43
CA ILE A 179 -27.02 11.21 2.48
C ILE A 179 -28.52 11.01 2.72
N ILE A 180 -29.23 10.54 1.69
CA ILE A 180 -30.68 10.41 1.70
C ILE A 180 -31.04 8.94 1.61
N ALA A 181 -31.69 8.39 2.67
CA ALA A 181 -32.14 7.02 2.75
C ALA A 181 -33.67 6.97 2.66
N ARG A 182 -34.21 6.16 1.72
CA ARG A 182 -35.66 5.96 1.54
C ARG A 182 -35.93 4.48 1.23
N GLY A 183 -36.34 3.69 2.22
CA GLY A 183 -36.47 2.23 2.07
C GLY A 183 -35.14 1.59 1.66
N ASP A 184 -35.11 0.92 0.50
CA ASP A 184 -33.89 0.32 -0.06
C ASP A 184 -33.06 1.31 -0.90
N SER A 185 -33.55 2.53 -1.14
CA SER A 185 -32.86 3.51 -1.98
C SER A 185 -31.97 4.42 -1.15
N LEU A 186 -30.72 4.54 -1.58
CA LEU A 186 -29.70 5.38 -0.95
C LEU A 186 -29.13 6.34 -1.99
N TYR A 187 -29.10 7.61 -1.65
CA TYR A 187 -28.60 8.66 -2.52
C TYR A 187 -27.50 9.43 -1.81
N PHE A 188 -26.44 9.73 -2.58
CA PHE A 188 -25.37 10.62 -2.15
C PHE A 188 -25.36 11.86 -3.04
N ARG A 189 -25.52 13.03 -2.44
CA ARG A 189 -25.41 14.32 -3.11
C ARG A 189 -24.06 14.94 -2.76
N LEU A 190 -23.28 15.24 -3.80
CA LEU A 190 -21.96 15.87 -3.67
C LEU A 190 -22.04 17.37 -3.96
N GLU A 191 -21.14 18.16 -3.37
CA GLU A 191 -20.98 19.59 -3.63
C GLU A 191 -20.44 19.86 -5.05
N ARG A 192 -19.66 18.92 -5.59
CA ARG A 192 -19.08 18.93 -6.94
C ARG A 192 -18.90 17.50 -7.45
N PRO A 193 -18.79 17.28 -8.77
CA PRO A 193 -18.47 15.95 -9.31
C PRO A 193 -17.16 15.42 -8.73
N ASP A 194 -17.16 14.13 -8.40
CA ASP A 194 -15.99 13.43 -7.87
C ASP A 194 -15.85 12.04 -8.53
N PRO A 195 -14.94 11.88 -9.51
CA PRO A 195 -14.76 10.62 -10.24
C PRO A 195 -14.33 9.45 -9.36
N ILE A 196 -13.67 9.71 -8.23
CA ILE A 196 -13.18 8.67 -7.31
C ILE A 196 -14.21 8.31 -6.22
N PHE A 197 -15.36 8.98 -6.17
CA PHE A 197 -16.35 8.79 -5.11
C PHE A 197 -16.80 7.33 -4.96
N THR A 198 -16.97 6.60 -6.07
CA THR A 198 -17.30 5.17 -6.02
C THR A 198 -16.17 4.32 -5.43
N SER A 199 -14.92 4.68 -5.65
CA SER A 199 -13.76 3.98 -5.07
C SER A 199 -13.68 4.19 -3.56
N VAL A 200 -13.95 5.41 -3.07
CA VAL A 200 -13.98 5.66 -1.61
C VAL A 200 -15.21 5.05 -0.94
N LEU A 201 -16.31 4.83 -1.67
CA LEU A 201 -17.46 4.08 -1.15
C LEU A 201 -17.19 2.56 -1.00
N ALA A 202 -16.13 2.04 -1.62
CA ALA A 202 -15.68 0.67 -1.41
C ALA A 202 -14.77 0.52 -0.18
N LEU A 203 -14.37 1.61 0.49
CA LEU A 203 -13.61 1.54 1.73
C LEU A 203 -14.48 1.05 2.90
N PRO A 204 -13.93 0.27 3.83
CA PRO A 204 -14.69 -0.34 4.94
C PRO A 204 -15.50 0.64 5.78
N PHE A 205 -15.10 1.90 5.84
CA PHE A 205 -15.77 2.96 6.62
C PHE A 205 -17.26 3.14 6.27
N THR A 206 -17.67 2.76 5.05
CA THR A 206 -19.06 2.88 4.60
C THR A 206 -19.89 1.64 4.87
N ALA A 207 -19.30 0.60 5.46
CA ALA A 207 -20.04 -0.62 5.77
C ALA A 207 -21.20 -0.35 6.73
N PRO A 208 -22.40 -0.87 6.45
CA PRO A 208 -23.55 -0.67 7.32
C PRO A 208 -23.35 -1.39 8.65
N VAL A 209 -23.71 -0.72 9.73
CA VAL A 209 -23.71 -1.30 11.08
C VAL A 209 -25.08 -1.15 11.71
N PRO A 210 -25.53 -2.13 12.50
CA PRO A 210 -26.86 -2.09 13.12
C PRO A 210 -26.85 -1.11 14.30
N ARG A 211 -27.67 -0.06 14.19
CA ARG A 211 -27.78 0.99 15.20
C ARG A 211 -28.07 0.44 16.59
N GLU A 212 -28.99 -0.52 16.68
CA GLU A 212 -29.43 -1.13 17.93
C GLU A 212 -28.32 -1.90 18.66
N VAL A 213 -27.32 -2.42 17.92
CA VAL A 213 -26.17 -3.09 18.52
C VAL A 213 -25.13 -2.06 18.95
N ILE A 214 -24.86 -1.04 18.12
CA ILE A 214 -23.95 0.06 18.46
C ILE A 214 -24.44 0.80 19.72
N GLU A 215 -25.73 1.12 19.82
CA GLU A 215 -26.30 1.85 20.97
C GLU A 215 -26.27 1.01 22.25
N ARG A 216 -26.34 -0.31 22.13
CA ARG A 216 -26.20 -1.23 23.28
C ARG A 216 -24.73 -1.40 23.70
N HIS A 217 -23.80 -1.31 22.77
CA HIS A 217 -22.37 -1.57 22.95
C HIS A 217 -21.52 -0.40 22.43
N PRO A 218 -21.68 0.83 22.93
CA PRO A 218 -21.08 2.02 22.36
C PRO A 218 -19.55 2.06 22.48
N ASN A 219 -18.97 1.36 23.47
CA ASN A 219 -17.54 1.38 23.77
C ASN A 219 -16.83 0.04 23.51
N ASP A 220 -17.57 -1.02 23.19
CA ASP A 220 -17.05 -2.37 23.06
C ASP A 220 -17.61 -3.12 21.83
N PHE A 221 -18.04 -2.40 20.80
CA PHE A 221 -18.58 -2.98 19.57
C PHE A 221 -17.64 -4.03 18.95
N SER A 222 -16.32 -3.87 19.08
CA SER A 222 -15.35 -4.87 18.62
C SER A 222 -15.53 -6.27 19.22
N GLN A 223 -16.18 -6.39 20.38
CA GLN A 223 -16.53 -7.66 21.02
C GLN A 223 -17.94 -8.15 20.64
N HIS A 224 -18.76 -7.31 20.00
CA HIS A 224 -20.17 -7.56 19.67
C HIS A 224 -20.48 -7.34 18.19
N THR A 225 -19.49 -7.64 17.33
CA THR A 225 -19.61 -7.41 15.89
C THR A 225 -20.75 -8.22 15.28
N VAL A 226 -21.48 -7.57 14.37
CA VAL A 226 -22.51 -8.20 13.53
C VAL A 226 -22.09 -8.00 12.08
N ALA A 227 -21.83 -9.10 11.40
CA ALA A 227 -21.23 -9.10 10.08
C ALA A 227 -22.25 -8.83 8.96
N THR A 228 -21.75 -8.31 7.85
CA THR A 228 -22.46 -8.18 6.58
C THR A 228 -21.76 -8.92 5.46
N GLY A 229 -20.58 -9.48 5.73
CA GLY A 229 -19.70 -10.16 4.79
C GLY A 229 -19.69 -11.69 4.90
N PRO A 230 -18.81 -12.36 4.14
CA PRO A 230 -18.72 -13.82 4.06
C PRO A 230 -18.25 -14.52 5.36
N PHE A 231 -17.63 -13.77 6.26
CA PHE A 231 -17.24 -14.24 7.58
C PHE A 231 -17.90 -13.43 8.69
N MET A 232 -18.04 -14.02 9.86
CA MET A 232 -18.41 -13.35 11.10
C MET A 232 -17.42 -13.70 12.20
N ILE A 233 -17.15 -12.74 13.10
CA ILE A 233 -16.28 -12.95 14.26
C ILE A 233 -17.09 -13.66 15.34
N THR A 234 -16.61 -14.80 15.83
CA THR A 234 -17.22 -15.54 16.93
C THR A 234 -16.41 -15.49 18.20
N GLU A 235 -15.13 -15.12 18.10
CA GLU A 235 -14.27 -14.98 19.27
C GLU A 235 -13.20 -13.92 18.98
N PHE A 236 -13.00 -13.01 19.94
CA PHE A 236 -11.83 -12.15 20.00
C PHE A 236 -11.26 -12.15 21.41
N VAL A 237 -10.06 -12.71 21.55
CA VAL A 237 -9.28 -12.70 22.80
C VAL A 237 -8.00 -11.91 22.53
N PRO A 238 -7.87 -10.68 23.05
CA PRO A 238 -6.70 -9.84 22.84
C PRO A 238 -5.39 -10.56 23.14
N ARG A 239 -4.37 -10.32 22.35
CA ARG A 239 -3.05 -10.96 22.40
C ARG A 239 -3.04 -12.49 22.27
N ARG A 240 -4.16 -13.08 21.88
CA ARG A 240 -4.27 -14.53 21.73
C ARG A 240 -4.83 -14.93 20.37
N ARG A 241 -6.05 -14.57 20.04
CA ARG A 241 -6.68 -14.94 18.75
C ARG A 241 -7.94 -14.17 18.40
N VAL A 242 -8.23 -14.15 17.09
CA VAL A 242 -9.54 -13.87 16.51
C VAL A 242 -10.00 -15.11 15.78
N VAL A 243 -11.27 -15.50 15.93
CA VAL A 243 -11.87 -16.62 15.20
C VAL A 243 -12.98 -16.11 14.29
N LEU A 244 -12.78 -16.35 13.00
CA LEU A 244 -13.75 -16.05 11.95
C LEU A 244 -14.42 -17.35 11.54
N VAL A 245 -15.76 -17.35 11.44
CA VAL A 245 -16.52 -18.47 10.89
C VAL A 245 -17.33 -18.00 9.70
N ARG A 246 -17.62 -18.93 8.77
CA ARG A 246 -18.44 -18.62 7.60
C ARG A 246 -19.79 -18.06 8.05
N ASN A 247 -20.19 -16.93 7.47
CA ASN A 247 -21.50 -16.32 7.69
C ASN A 247 -22.57 -17.08 6.87
N PRO A 248 -23.55 -17.75 7.50
CA PRO A 248 -24.57 -18.49 6.77
C PRO A 248 -25.60 -17.59 6.08
N ASP A 249 -25.70 -16.32 6.49
CA ASP A 249 -26.71 -15.36 5.98
C ASP A 249 -26.09 -14.36 4.99
N TYR A 250 -24.84 -14.59 4.55
CA TYR A 250 -24.22 -13.73 3.55
C TYR A 250 -24.88 -13.89 2.17
N CYS A 251 -25.23 -12.77 1.55
CA CYS A 251 -25.97 -12.74 0.28
C CYS A 251 -25.09 -12.91 -0.98
N GLY A 252 -23.75 -12.90 -0.83
CA GLY A 252 -22.79 -13.12 -1.90
C GLY A 252 -22.31 -14.57 -1.97
N GLU A 253 -21.15 -14.79 -2.63
CA GLU A 253 -20.52 -16.12 -2.66
C GLU A 253 -20.01 -16.48 -1.26
N PRO A 254 -20.46 -17.59 -0.68
CA PRO A 254 -20.01 -18.02 0.66
C PRO A 254 -18.51 -18.29 0.66
N ALA A 255 -17.82 -17.96 1.75
CA ALA A 255 -16.41 -18.32 1.94
C ALA A 255 -16.19 -19.82 1.75
N TRP A 256 -15.04 -20.20 1.22
CA TRP A 256 -14.67 -21.60 1.01
C TRP A 256 -14.36 -22.31 2.33
N LEU A 257 -13.66 -21.63 3.25
CA LEU A 257 -13.32 -22.16 4.58
C LEU A 257 -14.56 -22.10 5.51
N ASP A 258 -14.66 -23.07 6.44
CA ASP A 258 -15.62 -22.97 7.55
C ASP A 258 -15.12 -22.02 8.62
N THR A 259 -13.80 -22.05 8.89
CA THR A 259 -13.17 -21.31 9.98
C THR A 259 -11.80 -20.79 9.54
N LEU A 260 -11.53 -19.54 9.87
CA LEU A 260 -10.19 -18.96 9.86
C LEU A 260 -9.85 -18.53 11.29
N GLU A 261 -8.81 -19.13 11.88
CA GLU A 261 -8.24 -18.68 13.15
C GLU A 261 -7.05 -17.78 12.88
N LEU A 262 -7.06 -16.56 13.43
CA LEU A 262 -5.92 -15.66 13.44
C LEU A 262 -5.29 -15.69 14.83
N ARG A 263 -4.10 -16.28 14.97
CA ARG A 263 -3.30 -16.29 16.19
C ARG A 263 -2.48 -15.02 16.29
N LEU A 264 -2.52 -14.38 17.44
CA LEU A 264 -1.88 -13.11 17.75
C LEU A 264 -0.61 -13.34 18.59
N GLY A 265 0.29 -12.35 18.62
CA GLY A 265 1.55 -12.45 19.39
C GLY A 265 2.62 -13.32 18.74
N VAL A 266 2.54 -13.55 17.43
CA VAL A 266 3.50 -14.39 16.69
C VAL A 266 4.38 -13.52 15.82
N SER A 267 5.67 -13.39 16.20
CA SER A 267 6.63 -12.61 15.42
C SER A 267 6.84 -13.18 14.01
N PRO A 268 7.25 -12.35 13.02
CA PRO A 268 7.50 -12.80 11.64
C PRO A 268 8.44 -14.00 11.51
N LEU A 269 9.49 -14.04 12.33
CA LEU A 269 10.43 -15.17 12.36
C LEU A 269 9.76 -16.48 12.82
N ASN A 270 8.97 -16.40 13.88
CA ASN A 270 8.20 -17.54 14.38
C ASN A 270 7.10 -17.95 13.40
N ALA A 271 6.48 -16.98 12.71
CA ALA A 271 5.46 -17.23 11.68
C ALA A 271 6.00 -18.13 10.55
N VAL A 272 7.19 -17.80 10.01
CA VAL A 272 7.86 -18.63 8.99
C VAL A 272 8.11 -20.05 9.51
N ALA A 273 8.59 -20.18 10.76
CA ALA A 273 8.84 -21.49 11.37
C ALA A 273 7.56 -22.32 11.55
N LEU A 274 6.46 -21.70 11.99
CA LEU A 274 5.15 -22.36 12.17
C LEU A 274 4.58 -22.85 10.84
N ILE A 275 4.64 -22.01 9.79
CA ILE A 275 4.13 -22.38 8.46
C ILE A 275 4.97 -23.54 7.88
N ARG A 276 6.28 -23.49 7.98
CA ARG A 276 7.17 -24.57 7.51
C ARG A 276 6.93 -25.89 8.23
N ARG A 277 6.49 -25.86 9.48
CA ARG A 277 6.13 -27.03 10.29
C ARG A 277 4.68 -27.49 10.11
N GLY A 278 3.88 -26.82 9.26
CA GLY A 278 2.47 -27.13 9.05
C GLY A 278 1.56 -26.79 10.24
N LEU A 279 2.00 -25.90 11.15
CA LEU A 279 1.25 -25.46 12.33
C LEU A 279 0.49 -24.15 12.08
N ALA A 280 0.75 -23.50 10.95
CA ALA A 280 0.01 -22.37 10.41
C ALA A 280 -0.07 -22.47 8.88
N ASP A 281 -1.03 -21.78 8.28
CA ASP A 281 -1.29 -21.81 6.84
C ASP A 281 -0.89 -20.53 6.11
N GLY A 282 -0.73 -19.44 6.84
CA GLY A 282 -0.33 -18.16 6.32
C GLY A 282 -0.31 -17.12 7.43
N GLY A 283 -0.28 -15.84 7.07
CA GLY A 283 -0.31 -14.78 8.07
C GLY A 283 -0.27 -13.38 7.49
N PHE A 284 -0.46 -12.41 8.38
CA PHE A 284 -0.33 -11.00 8.09
C PHE A 284 1.02 -10.50 8.64
N PHE A 285 2.08 -10.76 7.90
CA PHE A 285 3.45 -10.37 8.23
C PHE A 285 4.29 -10.30 6.96
N GLU A 286 5.35 -9.49 6.97
CA GLU A 286 6.36 -9.52 5.92
C GLU A 286 7.37 -10.64 6.19
N VAL A 287 7.71 -11.42 5.16
CA VAL A 287 8.76 -12.43 5.28
C VAL A 287 10.10 -11.74 5.60
N PRO A 288 10.78 -12.09 6.72
CA PRO A 288 12.06 -11.47 7.05
C PRO A 288 13.09 -11.63 5.92
N PRO A 289 13.97 -10.64 5.65
CA PRO A 289 14.90 -10.66 4.52
C PRO A 289 15.75 -11.92 4.43
N GLY A 290 16.27 -12.41 5.56
CA GLY A 290 17.09 -13.63 5.60
C GLY A 290 16.29 -14.91 5.31
N ASP A 291 15.02 -14.96 5.72
CA ASP A 291 14.11 -16.05 5.39
C ASP A 291 13.67 -15.98 3.93
N PHE A 292 13.42 -14.77 3.42
CA PHE A 292 13.05 -14.57 2.03
C PHE A 292 14.07 -15.17 1.08
N VAL A 293 15.35 -14.83 1.24
CA VAL A 293 16.43 -15.39 0.40
C VAL A 293 16.49 -16.93 0.49
N ARG A 294 16.31 -17.50 1.70
CA ARG A 294 16.30 -18.96 1.89
C ARG A 294 15.11 -19.63 1.22
N LEU A 295 13.92 -19.05 1.34
CA LEU A 295 12.69 -19.59 0.77
C LEU A 295 12.70 -19.52 -0.76
N GLU A 296 13.19 -18.42 -1.34
CA GLU A 296 13.35 -18.25 -2.79
C GLU A 296 14.35 -19.26 -3.40
N SER A 297 15.36 -19.64 -2.62
CA SER A 297 16.38 -20.64 -3.03
C SER A 297 15.91 -22.09 -2.84
N ASP A 298 14.86 -22.33 -2.07
CA ASP A 298 14.34 -23.66 -1.76
C ASP A 298 13.34 -24.11 -2.84
N PRO A 299 13.61 -25.19 -3.60
CA PRO A 299 12.74 -25.65 -4.68
C PRO A 299 11.29 -25.96 -4.25
N TYR A 300 11.08 -26.34 -2.98
CA TYR A 300 9.76 -26.63 -2.42
C TYR A 300 9.02 -25.36 -2.00
N TRP A 301 9.72 -24.43 -1.33
CA TRP A 301 9.10 -23.26 -0.72
C TRP A 301 8.98 -22.04 -1.64
N LYS A 302 9.84 -21.90 -2.67
CA LYS A 302 9.81 -20.75 -3.59
C LYS A 302 8.44 -20.49 -4.21
N ASN A 303 7.65 -21.54 -4.48
CA ASN A 303 6.30 -21.42 -5.04
C ASN A 303 5.24 -21.13 -3.96
N GLN A 304 5.59 -21.06 -2.70
CA GLN A 304 4.72 -20.74 -1.58
C GLN A 304 4.94 -19.30 -1.08
N VAL A 305 5.94 -18.61 -1.60
CA VAL A 305 6.19 -17.20 -1.33
C VAL A 305 5.46 -16.37 -2.37
N MET A 306 4.52 -15.57 -1.95
CA MET A 306 3.93 -14.52 -2.77
C MET A 306 4.81 -13.29 -2.71
N VAL A 307 5.19 -12.76 -3.86
CA VAL A 307 5.84 -11.44 -3.99
C VAL A 307 5.00 -10.62 -4.94
N ALA A 308 4.65 -9.41 -4.57
CA ALA A 308 3.85 -8.54 -5.40
C ALA A 308 4.23 -7.07 -5.21
N ASP A 309 4.05 -6.28 -6.26
CA ASP A 309 4.18 -4.84 -6.20
C ASP A 309 3.19 -4.27 -5.17
N GLY A 310 3.70 -3.48 -4.23
CA GLY A 310 2.88 -2.64 -3.39
C GLY A 310 2.45 -1.37 -4.13
N ILE A 311 1.30 -0.83 -3.78
CA ILE A 311 0.93 0.55 -4.17
C ILE A 311 1.44 1.52 -3.11
N ASN A 312 2.75 1.54 -2.91
CA ASN A 312 3.38 2.28 -1.82
C ASN A 312 4.64 3.01 -2.29
N THR A 313 4.99 4.05 -1.56
CA THR A 313 6.27 4.75 -1.69
C THR A 313 6.78 5.11 -0.30
N GLU A 314 8.02 4.74 -0.01
CA GLU A 314 8.74 5.21 1.15
C GLU A 314 9.64 6.38 0.74
N TYR A 315 9.61 7.44 1.52
CA TYR A 315 10.23 8.71 1.16
C TYR A 315 10.68 9.51 2.39
N LEU A 316 11.61 10.42 2.17
CA LEU A 316 11.91 11.46 3.13
C LEU A 316 11.01 12.67 2.85
N PHE A 317 10.31 13.19 3.85
CA PHE A 317 9.63 14.47 3.74
C PHE A 317 10.52 15.61 4.23
N MET A 318 10.39 16.77 3.60
CA MET A 318 11.14 17.99 3.92
C MET A 318 10.15 19.14 4.10
N ASN A 319 10.02 19.64 5.33
CA ASN A 319 9.06 20.69 5.66
C ASN A 319 9.45 22.01 4.96
N ALA A 320 8.68 22.37 3.93
CA ALA A 320 8.95 23.53 3.08
C ALA A 320 8.77 24.89 3.80
N GLY A 321 8.22 24.90 5.00
CA GLY A 321 8.09 26.10 5.84
C GLY A 321 9.23 26.30 6.83
N ILE A 322 10.20 25.36 6.93
CA ILE A 322 11.24 25.37 7.96
C ILE A 322 12.63 25.33 7.32
N LYS A 323 13.54 26.22 7.79
CA LYS A 323 14.95 26.17 7.38
C LYS A 323 15.60 24.84 7.79
N PRO A 324 16.49 24.30 6.93
CA PRO A 324 16.94 24.84 5.64
C PRO A 324 16.05 24.40 4.45
N PHE A 325 14.96 23.65 4.70
CA PHE A 325 14.11 23.05 3.69
C PHE A 325 13.09 24.02 3.06
N ASP A 326 13.02 25.27 3.53
CA ASP A 326 12.29 26.36 2.84
C ASP A 326 12.91 26.70 1.47
N ASP A 327 14.21 26.42 1.27
CA ASP A 327 14.88 26.57 -0.01
C ASP A 327 14.78 25.29 -0.86
N VAL A 328 14.20 25.39 -2.05
CA VAL A 328 14.07 24.28 -2.99
C VAL A 328 15.41 23.66 -3.38
N ARG A 329 16.51 24.44 -3.42
CA ARG A 329 17.84 23.97 -3.77
C ARG A 329 18.38 23.00 -2.72
N VAL A 330 18.08 23.21 -1.43
CA VAL A 330 18.42 22.27 -0.36
C VAL A 330 17.64 20.97 -0.51
N ARG A 331 16.32 21.05 -0.78
CA ARG A 331 15.50 19.86 -1.01
C ARG A 331 15.95 19.05 -2.23
N GLN A 332 16.35 19.74 -3.30
CA GLN A 332 16.94 19.10 -4.47
C GLN A 332 18.33 18.49 -4.16
N ALA A 333 19.14 19.13 -3.30
CA ALA A 333 20.43 18.60 -2.89
C ALA A 333 20.27 17.27 -2.12
N VAL A 334 19.26 17.15 -1.24
CA VAL A 334 18.91 15.88 -0.60
C VAL A 334 18.61 14.81 -1.64
N ASN A 335 17.74 15.10 -2.61
CA ASN A 335 17.40 14.15 -3.67
C ASN A 335 18.61 13.68 -4.50
N TRP A 336 19.55 14.60 -4.81
CA TRP A 336 20.76 14.28 -5.56
C TRP A 336 21.84 13.57 -4.73
N ALA A 337 21.77 13.64 -3.40
CA ALA A 337 22.71 12.96 -2.52
C ALA A 337 22.43 11.46 -2.40
N LEU A 338 21.16 11.02 -2.57
CA LEU A 338 20.74 9.66 -2.27
C LEU A 338 21.18 8.65 -3.33
N ASP A 339 21.93 7.64 -2.90
CA ASP A 339 22.12 6.38 -3.63
C ASP A 339 20.98 5.40 -3.27
N ARG A 340 19.88 5.52 -3.98
CA ARG A 340 18.69 4.67 -3.82
C ARG A 340 18.97 3.19 -4.11
N ARG A 341 19.94 2.89 -4.98
CA ARG A 341 20.34 1.50 -5.29
C ARG A 341 21.02 0.84 -4.10
N ALA A 342 21.81 1.59 -3.32
CA ALA A 342 22.38 1.10 -2.07
C ALA A 342 21.29 0.81 -1.03
N ILE A 343 20.26 1.66 -0.94
CA ILE A 343 19.10 1.43 -0.07
C ILE A 343 18.36 0.15 -0.49
N VAL A 344 18.00 0.00 -1.78
CA VAL A 344 17.31 -1.19 -2.31
C VAL A 344 18.05 -2.49 -2.01
N LYS A 345 19.39 -2.50 -2.04
CA LYS A 345 20.19 -3.70 -1.70
C LYS A 345 19.92 -4.21 -0.29
N MET A 346 19.57 -3.34 0.66
CA MET A 346 19.29 -3.74 2.04
C MET A 346 18.00 -4.58 2.15
N TYR A 347 17.10 -4.43 1.18
CA TYR A 347 15.82 -5.12 1.15
C TYR A 347 15.87 -6.50 0.46
N ALA A 348 17.06 -6.97 0.05
CA ALA A 348 17.28 -8.32 -0.49
C ALA A 348 16.30 -8.71 -1.63
N GLY A 349 16.03 -7.78 -2.53
CA GLY A 349 15.11 -8.00 -3.67
C GLY A 349 13.64 -7.69 -3.38
N LYS A 350 13.31 -7.17 -2.17
CA LYS A 350 11.95 -6.77 -1.80
C LYS A 350 11.65 -5.28 -1.98
N ALA A 351 12.41 -4.58 -2.81
CA ALA A 351 12.19 -3.18 -3.12
C ALA A 351 12.71 -2.81 -4.50
N THR A 352 12.17 -1.75 -5.08
CA THR A 352 12.72 -1.08 -6.27
C THR A 352 13.03 0.38 -5.95
N VAL A 353 13.89 0.97 -6.79
CA VAL A 353 14.23 2.40 -6.69
C VAL A 353 13.00 3.25 -6.99
N ALA A 354 12.71 4.22 -6.13
CA ALA A 354 11.73 5.27 -6.38
C ALA A 354 12.45 6.52 -6.94
N GLY A 355 12.33 6.72 -8.23
CA GLY A 355 12.83 7.94 -8.90
C GLY A 355 11.79 9.05 -9.00
N GLU A 356 10.53 8.72 -8.77
CA GLU A 356 9.33 9.56 -8.77
C GLU A 356 8.46 9.24 -7.56
N PHE A 357 7.43 10.08 -7.30
CA PHE A 357 6.62 9.91 -6.10
C PHE A 357 5.55 8.83 -6.24
N LEU A 358 4.97 8.67 -7.45
CA LEU A 358 4.01 7.60 -7.69
C LEU A 358 4.70 6.24 -7.83
N PRO A 359 4.14 5.14 -7.27
CA PRO A 359 4.66 3.80 -7.49
C PRO A 359 4.27 3.24 -8.87
N PRO A 360 5.03 2.26 -9.43
CA PRO A 360 4.82 1.70 -10.78
C PRO A 360 3.42 1.17 -11.05
N SER A 361 2.73 0.66 -10.04
CA SER A 361 1.37 0.12 -10.13
C SER A 361 0.26 1.19 -10.09
N MET A 362 0.62 2.48 -9.89
CA MET A 362 -0.36 3.55 -9.81
C MET A 362 -0.63 4.17 -11.19
N PRO A 363 -1.91 4.37 -11.61
CA PRO A 363 -2.23 5.11 -12.81
C PRO A 363 -1.60 6.52 -12.78
N GLY A 364 -0.88 6.86 -13.83
CA GLY A 364 -0.13 8.13 -13.89
C GLY A 364 1.35 8.00 -13.62
N TYR A 365 1.81 6.83 -13.15
CA TYR A 365 3.23 6.55 -13.07
C TYR A 365 3.91 6.73 -14.43
N GLU A 366 5.07 7.34 -14.40
CA GLU A 366 5.95 7.50 -15.55
C GLU A 366 7.40 7.54 -15.05
N PRO A 367 8.28 6.61 -15.49
CA PRO A 367 9.65 6.62 -15.02
C PRO A 367 10.33 7.92 -15.43
N LEU A 368 10.72 8.73 -14.46
CA LEU A 368 11.40 9.98 -14.67
C LEU A 368 12.92 9.76 -14.73
N ALA A 369 13.60 10.42 -15.65
CA ALA A 369 15.06 10.35 -15.76
C ALA A 369 15.79 11.16 -14.65
N ARG A 370 15.03 11.82 -13.75
CA ARG A 370 15.57 12.65 -12.68
C ARG A 370 15.92 11.79 -11.46
N TYR A 371 16.98 12.14 -10.76
CA TYR A 371 17.41 11.47 -9.53
C TYR A 371 17.70 9.96 -9.65
N GLN A 372 18.11 9.49 -10.82
CA GLN A 372 18.38 8.07 -11.07
C GLN A 372 19.62 7.51 -10.36
N GLY A 373 20.46 8.38 -9.80
CA GLY A 373 21.63 8.02 -9.02
C GLY A 373 22.19 9.25 -8.33
N PRO A 374 23.14 9.08 -7.39
CA PRO A 374 23.72 10.18 -6.66
C PRO A 374 24.57 11.06 -7.59
N ASP A 375 24.37 12.38 -7.47
CA ASP A 375 25.25 13.41 -8.04
C ASP A 375 25.71 14.32 -6.89
N THR A 376 26.72 13.86 -6.16
CA THR A 376 27.26 14.57 -4.99
C THR A 376 27.87 15.92 -5.34
N ALA A 377 28.41 16.07 -6.55
CA ALA A 377 28.94 17.36 -7.01
C ALA A 377 27.82 18.38 -7.20
N ARG A 378 26.73 17.96 -7.80
CA ARG A 378 25.53 18.79 -7.98
C ARG A 378 24.89 19.13 -6.64
N ALA A 379 24.75 18.16 -5.73
CA ALA A 379 24.22 18.38 -4.39
C ALA A 379 25.01 19.44 -3.63
N ARG A 380 26.34 19.34 -3.60
CA ARG A 380 27.23 20.34 -2.98
C ARG A 380 27.12 21.72 -3.64
N ARG A 381 26.97 21.78 -4.97
CA ARG A 381 26.77 23.05 -5.67
C ARG A 381 25.47 23.71 -5.25
N LEU A 382 24.36 22.97 -5.22
CA LEU A 382 23.04 23.47 -4.80
C LEU A 382 23.07 23.99 -3.35
N LEU A 383 23.77 23.31 -2.44
CA LEU A 383 23.94 23.77 -1.06
C LEU A 383 24.71 25.10 -0.98
N ARG A 384 25.80 25.26 -1.76
CA ARG A 384 26.52 26.53 -1.83
C ARG A 384 25.65 27.66 -2.37
N GLU A 385 24.91 27.40 -3.44
CA GLU A 385 23.98 28.36 -4.06
C GLU A 385 22.84 28.74 -3.10
N ALA A 386 22.44 27.83 -2.23
CA ALA A 386 21.43 28.06 -1.18
C ALA A 386 21.99 28.81 0.05
N GLY A 387 23.29 29.13 0.07
CA GLY A 387 23.91 29.87 1.19
C GLY A 387 24.55 28.99 2.27
N TYR A 388 24.72 27.70 1.99
CA TYR A 388 25.34 26.74 2.93
C TYR A 388 26.70 26.20 2.43
N PRO A 389 27.71 27.05 2.16
CA PRO A 389 29.02 26.60 1.62
C PRO A 389 29.81 25.72 2.59
N GLN A 390 29.53 25.83 3.91
CA GLN A 390 30.14 25.03 4.98
C GLN A 390 29.25 23.85 5.42
N GLY A 391 28.17 23.60 4.68
CA GLY A 391 27.17 22.60 5.02
C GLY A 391 26.14 23.11 6.04
N VAL A 392 25.23 22.22 6.44
CA VAL A 392 24.11 22.52 7.32
C VAL A 392 23.83 21.35 8.25
N ASP A 393 23.39 21.64 9.48
CA ASP A 393 23.00 20.64 10.46
C ASP A 393 21.49 20.46 10.43
N VAL A 394 21.03 19.19 10.44
CA VAL A 394 19.62 18.83 10.45
C VAL A 394 19.36 17.63 11.36
N THR A 395 18.15 17.50 11.88
CA THR A 395 17.72 16.28 12.56
C THR A 395 16.81 15.51 11.61
N LEU A 396 17.11 14.22 11.40
CA LEU A 396 16.30 13.29 10.65
C LEU A 396 15.55 12.38 11.63
N TYR A 397 14.23 12.52 11.62
CA TYR A 397 13.33 11.75 12.47
C TYR A 397 12.88 10.46 11.79
N GLY A 398 12.67 9.40 12.58
CA GLY A 398 12.20 8.13 12.04
C GLY A 398 11.81 7.11 13.11
N TRP A 399 11.60 5.88 12.67
CA TRP A 399 11.18 4.78 13.54
C TRP A 399 12.30 3.81 13.88
N THR A 400 12.12 3.09 14.99
CA THR A 400 13.06 2.07 15.48
C THR A 400 12.82 0.67 14.91
N VAL A 401 11.75 0.47 14.13
CA VAL A 401 11.42 -0.82 13.51
C VAL A 401 12.37 -1.12 12.35
N GLU A 402 12.97 -2.30 12.34
CA GLU A 402 13.87 -2.76 11.28
C GLU A 402 13.17 -2.91 9.92
N PRO A 403 13.81 -2.52 8.79
CA PRO A 403 15.21 -2.11 8.68
C PRO A 403 15.48 -0.60 8.86
N GLY A 404 14.49 0.19 9.29
CA GLY A 404 14.53 1.65 9.37
C GLY A 404 15.80 2.24 9.98
N PRO A 405 16.28 1.81 11.16
CA PRO A 405 17.50 2.38 11.74
C PRO A 405 18.73 2.22 10.85
N ARG A 406 18.88 1.07 10.18
CA ARG A 406 19.99 0.84 9.24
C ARG A 406 19.85 1.64 7.97
N GLU A 407 18.64 1.77 7.46
CA GLU A 407 18.34 2.59 6.28
C GLU A 407 18.65 4.06 6.56
N LEU A 408 18.17 4.59 7.68
CA LEU A 408 18.42 5.97 8.07
C LEU A 408 19.89 6.25 8.37
N ALA A 409 20.64 5.28 8.90
CA ALA A 409 22.10 5.39 9.04
C ALA A 409 22.80 5.48 7.69
N LEU A 410 22.35 4.73 6.67
CA LEU A 410 22.87 4.84 5.31
C LEU A 410 22.53 6.21 4.69
N VAL A 411 21.29 6.68 4.86
CA VAL A 411 20.87 8.02 4.43
C VAL A 411 21.71 9.10 5.11
N GLN A 412 21.93 9.00 6.43
CA GLN A 412 22.79 9.92 7.19
C GLN A 412 24.19 10.01 6.59
N GLN A 413 24.80 8.87 6.27
CA GLN A 413 26.13 8.84 5.65
C GLN A 413 26.13 9.57 4.30
N GLN A 414 25.18 9.25 3.41
CA GLN A 414 25.07 9.84 2.08
C GLN A 414 24.87 11.35 2.12
N LEU A 415 24.06 11.85 3.05
CA LEU A 415 23.81 13.27 3.25
C LEU A 415 25.03 13.98 3.84
N THR A 416 25.73 13.34 4.78
CA THR A 416 26.95 13.87 5.38
C THR A 416 28.05 14.03 4.32
N ASP A 417 28.15 13.11 3.38
CA ASP A 417 29.12 13.17 2.28
C ASP A 417 28.95 14.40 1.39
N VAL A 418 27.77 15.02 1.35
CA VAL A 418 27.53 16.25 0.58
C VAL A 418 27.53 17.53 1.44
N GLY A 419 27.69 17.41 2.76
CA GLY A 419 27.73 18.53 3.70
C GLY A 419 26.43 18.79 4.45
N ILE A 420 25.44 17.87 4.38
CA ILE A 420 24.26 17.89 5.23
C ILE A 420 24.56 16.99 6.43
N ARG A 421 24.92 17.59 7.56
CA ARG A 421 25.24 16.85 8.81
C ARG A 421 23.96 16.46 9.51
N VAL A 422 23.70 15.17 9.59
CA VAL A 422 22.44 14.61 10.08
C VAL A 422 22.61 14.04 11.49
N ARG A 423 21.77 14.46 12.41
CA ARG A 423 21.53 13.78 13.70
C ARG A 423 20.28 12.92 13.55
N LEU A 424 20.37 11.63 13.85
CA LEU A 424 19.21 10.74 13.88
C LEU A 424 18.45 10.89 15.21
N ASP A 425 17.11 10.91 15.11
CA ASP A 425 16.20 10.90 16.27
C ASP A 425 15.10 9.88 15.97
N LEU A 426 15.23 8.70 16.59
CA LEU A 426 14.40 7.54 16.29
C LEU A 426 13.47 7.24 17.45
N GLY A 427 12.19 7.06 17.16
CA GLY A 427 11.14 6.73 18.11
C GLY A 427 10.39 5.44 17.76
N GLU A 428 9.53 5.00 18.65
CA GLU A 428 8.54 3.98 18.36
C GLU A 428 7.58 4.51 17.28
N THR A 429 7.16 3.64 16.34
CA THR A 429 6.47 4.06 15.11
C THR A 429 5.23 4.91 15.36
N ALA A 430 4.35 4.49 16.28
CA ALA A 430 3.11 5.24 16.56
C ALA A 430 3.39 6.58 17.21
N GLY A 431 4.34 6.63 18.13
CA GLY A 431 4.78 7.87 18.80
C GLY A 431 5.42 8.84 17.81
N TYR A 432 6.31 8.35 16.96
CA TYR A 432 6.93 9.15 15.90
C TYR A 432 5.89 9.70 14.91
N THR A 433 4.99 8.84 14.41
CA THR A 433 3.94 9.24 13.46
C THR A 433 3.05 10.33 14.06
N SER A 434 2.55 10.10 15.27
CA SER A 434 1.71 11.09 15.99
C SER A 434 2.44 12.42 16.22
N MET A 435 3.75 12.37 16.49
CA MET A 435 4.59 13.57 16.64
C MET A 435 4.71 14.30 15.30
N ALA A 436 5.01 13.59 14.20
CA ALA A 436 5.22 14.19 12.88
C ALA A 436 3.92 14.79 12.31
N GLU A 437 2.78 14.15 12.55
CA GLU A 437 1.46 14.60 12.11
C GLU A 437 0.89 15.80 12.89
N ASN A 438 1.52 16.21 13.96
CA ASN A 438 1.16 17.42 14.70
C ASN A 438 2.05 18.59 14.25
N VAL A 439 1.46 19.53 13.50
CA VAL A 439 2.18 20.67 12.90
C VAL A 439 2.90 21.53 13.96
N SER A 440 2.37 21.62 15.20
CA SER A 440 2.99 22.39 16.28
C SER A 440 4.33 21.84 16.77
N ASN A 441 4.67 20.60 16.45
CA ASN A 441 5.96 20.00 16.78
C ASN A 441 7.10 20.42 15.83
N HIS A 442 6.78 21.11 14.74
CA HIS A 442 7.75 21.67 13.79
C HIS A 442 8.79 20.66 13.29
N VAL A 443 8.36 19.43 13.00
CA VAL A 443 9.25 18.40 12.44
C VAL A 443 9.70 18.83 11.05
N ALA A 444 11.00 19.09 10.91
CA ALA A 444 11.55 19.66 9.68
C ALA A 444 11.87 18.58 8.62
N PHE A 445 12.28 17.38 9.04
CA PHE A 445 12.81 16.34 8.17
C PHE A 445 12.60 14.96 8.77
N GLY A 446 12.03 14.04 8.03
CA GLY A 446 11.78 12.68 8.50
C GLY A 446 11.49 11.70 7.39
N ILE A 447 11.49 10.41 7.75
CA ILE A 447 11.04 9.33 6.86
C ILE A 447 9.53 9.11 7.01
N TYR A 448 8.85 8.80 5.91
CA TYR A 448 7.45 8.38 5.92
C TYR A 448 7.19 7.37 4.80
N GLY A 449 6.16 6.56 4.98
CA GLY A 449 5.70 5.61 3.98
C GLY A 449 4.21 5.78 3.72
N TRP A 450 3.80 5.76 2.45
CA TRP A 450 2.39 5.81 2.08
C TRP A 450 1.98 4.58 1.31
N TYR A 451 0.91 3.96 1.75
CA TYR A 451 0.21 2.88 1.06
C TYR A 451 -1.13 3.38 0.57
N ALA A 452 -1.40 3.26 -0.71
CA ALA A 452 -2.64 3.79 -1.27
C ALA A 452 -3.88 3.03 -0.79
N ASP A 453 -4.91 3.77 -0.40
CA ASP A 453 -6.22 3.24 0.01
C ASP A 453 -7.06 2.78 -1.19
N TYR A 454 -6.85 3.43 -2.34
CA TYR A 454 -7.51 3.13 -3.61
C TYR A 454 -6.58 3.45 -4.79
N VAL A 455 -6.88 2.87 -5.96
CA VAL A 455 -6.01 2.96 -7.15
C VAL A 455 -6.38 4.18 -7.99
N ASP A 456 -6.00 5.34 -7.49
CA ASP A 456 -5.98 6.62 -8.22
C ASP A 456 -4.89 7.51 -7.62
N ALA A 457 -4.14 8.21 -8.46
CA ALA A 457 -3.00 9.01 -8.01
C ALA A 457 -3.40 10.20 -7.10
N SER A 458 -4.69 10.57 -7.05
CA SER A 458 -5.19 11.52 -6.05
C SER A 458 -4.91 11.06 -4.62
N ASN A 459 -4.84 9.74 -4.36
CA ASN A 459 -4.51 9.19 -3.05
C ASN A 459 -3.09 9.52 -2.57
N PHE A 460 -2.18 9.82 -3.50
CA PHE A 460 -0.84 10.34 -3.19
C PHE A 460 -0.82 11.87 -3.14
N PHE A 461 -1.36 12.51 -4.16
CA PHE A 461 -1.16 13.95 -4.31
C PHE A 461 -2.06 14.80 -3.40
N ASP A 462 -3.34 14.43 -3.25
CA ASP A 462 -4.29 15.26 -2.49
C ASP A 462 -4.00 15.25 -0.98
N PRO A 463 -3.89 14.11 -0.29
CA PRO A 463 -3.63 14.11 1.14
C PRO A 463 -2.20 14.53 1.52
N LEU A 464 -1.20 14.20 0.67
CA LEU A 464 0.21 14.32 1.05
C LEU A 464 0.86 15.64 0.58
N LEU A 465 0.31 16.28 -0.49
CA LEU A 465 0.98 17.40 -1.17
C LEU A 465 0.05 18.56 -1.54
N ASN A 466 -1.26 18.47 -1.26
CA ASN A 466 -2.17 19.59 -1.45
C ASN A 466 -2.18 20.47 -0.18
N GLY A 467 -1.74 21.71 -0.30
CA GLY A 467 -1.70 22.66 0.81
C GLY A 467 -3.06 22.92 1.45
N HIS A 468 -4.15 22.82 0.66
CA HIS A 468 -5.52 22.96 1.17
C HIS A 468 -5.96 21.80 2.10
N ARG A 469 -5.13 20.74 2.26
CA ARG A 469 -5.37 19.62 3.17
C ARG A 469 -4.61 19.74 4.48
N ILE A 470 -3.74 20.73 4.62
CA ILE A 470 -2.98 20.95 5.86
C ILE A 470 -3.94 21.24 7.01
N GLN A 471 -3.74 20.55 8.11
CA GLN A 471 -4.49 20.70 9.36
C GLN A 471 -3.56 20.64 10.57
N ALA A 472 -3.99 21.18 11.70
CA ALA A 472 -3.12 21.32 12.88
C ALA A 472 -2.68 19.98 13.48
N ILE A 473 -3.58 18.98 13.48
CA ILE A 473 -3.39 17.65 14.08
C ILE A 473 -3.83 16.61 13.04
N HIS A 474 -3.22 15.44 13.05
CA HIS A 474 -3.42 14.38 12.05
C HIS A 474 -3.14 14.87 10.62
N ASN A 475 -2.14 15.73 10.49
CA ASN A 475 -1.70 16.27 9.22
C ASN A 475 -0.78 15.30 8.51
N ILE A 476 -1.21 14.75 7.39
CA ILE A 476 -0.40 13.80 6.61
C ILE A 476 0.39 14.47 5.47
N ASN A 477 0.16 15.75 5.18
CA ASN A 477 1.08 16.57 4.38
C ASN A 477 2.26 17.02 5.26
N LEU A 478 3.14 16.07 5.60
CA LEU A 478 4.26 16.30 6.54
C LEU A 478 5.28 17.31 6.03
N SER A 479 5.37 17.48 4.70
CA SER A 479 6.23 18.49 4.08
C SER A 479 5.66 19.91 4.23
N LEU A 480 4.45 20.09 4.73
CA LEU A 480 3.69 21.35 4.74
C LEU A 480 3.79 22.07 3.39
N PHE A 481 3.82 21.28 2.33
CA PHE A 481 3.94 21.78 0.97
C PHE A 481 2.64 22.43 0.53
N ASP A 482 2.73 23.74 0.19
CA ASP A 482 1.60 24.57 -0.22
C ASP A 482 2.02 25.43 -1.42
N ASP A 483 2.02 24.82 -2.60
CA ASP A 483 2.26 25.51 -3.87
C ASP A 483 0.94 25.68 -4.61
N SER A 484 0.49 26.92 -4.78
CA SER A 484 -0.82 27.25 -5.35
C SER A 484 -1.07 26.58 -6.70
N LYS A 485 -0.06 26.53 -7.58
CA LYS A 485 -0.17 25.90 -8.89
C LYS A 485 -0.31 24.39 -8.79
N THR A 486 0.40 23.75 -7.86
CA THR A 486 0.27 22.31 -7.62
C THR A 486 -1.10 22.00 -7.04
N ASN A 487 -1.59 22.79 -6.09
CA ASN A 487 -2.93 22.63 -5.51
C ASN A 487 -4.01 22.71 -6.60
N GLU A 488 -3.97 23.74 -7.45
CA GLU A 488 -4.87 23.88 -8.60
C GLU A 488 -4.82 22.69 -9.56
N MET A 489 -3.62 22.18 -9.86
CA MET A 489 -3.45 21.02 -10.74
C MET A 489 -4.04 19.75 -10.12
N ILE A 490 -3.85 19.51 -8.82
CA ILE A 490 -4.42 18.39 -8.08
C ILE A 490 -5.95 18.46 -8.11
N GLU A 491 -6.52 19.62 -7.73
CA GLU A 491 -7.96 19.80 -7.69
C GLU A 491 -8.60 19.68 -9.07
N ARG A 492 -7.93 20.20 -10.11
CA ARG A 492 -8.36 20.03 -11.50
C ARG A 492 -8.33 18.57 -11.93
N ALA A 493 -7.28 17.82 -11.57
CA ALA A 493 -7.21 16.39 -11.89
C ALA A 493 -8.36 15.63 -11.22
N MET A 494 -8.59 15.88 -9.94
CA MET A 494 -9.68 15.26 -9.16
C MET A 494 -11.08 15.64 -9.70
N ALA A 495 -11.23 16.76 -10.36
CA ALA A 495 -12.49 17.17 -10.98
C ALA A 495 -12.64 16.70 -12.44
N THR A 496 -11.66 15.99 -13.00
CA THR A 496 -11.65 15.55 -14.40
C THR A 496 -12.25 14.14 -14.52
N PRO A 497 -13.45 13.95 -15.11
CA PRO A 497 -14.10 12.65 -15.23
C PRO A 497 -13.40 11.70 -16.22
N ASP A 498 -12.81 12.22 -17.29
CA ASP A 498 -12.09 11.42 -18.29
C ASP A 498 -10.78 10.88 -17.71
N ASP A 499 -10.66 9.56 -17.65
CA ASP A 499 -9.52 8.89 -17.05
C ASP A 499 -8.20 9.23 -17.76
N SER A 500 -8.20 9.31 -19.08
CA SER A 500 -6.98 9.58 -19.86
C SER A 500 -6.48 11.00 -19.61
N ALA A 501 -7.38 11.98 -19.59
CA ALA A 501 -7.07 13.37 -19.27
C ALA A 501 -6.61 13.53 -17.82
N ARG A 502 -7.26 12.83 -16.88
CA ARG A 502 -6.88 12.81 -15.46
C ARG A 502 -5.49 12.23 -15.25
N ILE A 503 -5.18 11.09 -15.85
CA ILE A 503 -3.85 10.45 -15.82
C ILE A 503 -2.78 11.38 -16.41
N ALA A 504 -3.07 12.07 -17.52
CA ALA A 504 -2.15 13.04 -18.10
C ALA A 504 -1.85 14.23 -17.18
N LEU A 505 -2.83 14.65 -16.37
CA LEU A 505 -2.64 15.68 -15.34
C LEU A 505 -1.76 15.14 -14.21
N TYR A 506 -1.99 13.93 -13.71
CA TYR A 506 -1.17 13.31 -12.66
C TYR A 506 0.30 13.19 -13.04
N ARG A 507 0.62 12.82 -14.28
CA ARG A 507 2.01 12.83 -14.78
C ARG A 507 2.67 14.21 -14.70
N LYS A 508 1.92 15.27 -15.01
CA LYS A 508 2.42 16.65 -14.91
C LYS A 508 2.62 17.06 -13.45
N ILE A 509 1.73 16.61 -12.55
CA ILE A 509 1.84 16.87 -11.12
C ILE A 509 3.07 16.18 -10.57
N ASP A 510 3.29 14.90 -10.88
CA ASP A 510 4.45 14.15 -10.38
C ASP A 510 5.77 14.81 -10.81
N ARG A 511 5.92 15.16 -12.08
CA ARG A 511 7.08 15.91 -12.56
C ARG A 511 7.29 17.22 -11.79
N ARG A 512 6.23 18.00 -11.56
CA ARG A 512 6.31 19.25 -10.81
C ARG A 512 6.71 19.03 -9.35
N VAL A 513 6.14 18.02 -8.70
CA VAL A 513 6.50 17.61 -7.35
C VAL A 513 7.98 17.28 -7.27
N MET A 514 8.49 16.48 -8.20
CA MET A 514 9.92 16.15 -8.25
C MET A 514 10.81 17.36 -8.60
N ASP A 515 10.29 18.38 -9.32
CA ASP A 515 11.00 19.64 -9.55
C ASP A 515 11.09 20.51 -8.29
N LEU A 516 10.00 20.60 -7.52
CA LEU A 516 9.92 21.39 -6.28
C LEU A 516 10.45 20.63 -5.06
N ALA A 517 10.59 19.29 -5.20
CA ALA A 517 11.22 18.40 -4.25
C ALA A 517 10.73 18.52 -2.80
N PRO A 518 9.43 18.60 -2.47
CA PRO A 518 8.96 18.59 -1.09
C PRO A 518 9.24 17.25 -0.40
N VAL A 519 9.43 16.21 -1.20
CA VAL A 519 9.76 14.86 -0.78
C VAL A 519 10.97 14.32 -1.55
N ALA A 520 11.64 13.34 -0.96
CA ALA A 520 12.68 12.55 -1.64
C ALA A 520 12.25 11.08 -1.60
N PRO A 521 11.56 10.57 -2.65
CA PRO A 521 11.21 9.17 -2.76
C PRO A 521 12.46 8.32 -2.72
N MET A 522 12.43 7.20 -1.99
CA MET A 522 13.57 6.31 -1.82
C MET A 522 13.33 4.97 -2.50
N ILE A 523 12.27 4.29 -2.12
CA ILE A 523 11.94 2.94 -2.58
C ILE A 523 10.43 2.74 -2.73
N HIS A 524 10.09 1.78 -3.59
CA HIS A 524 8.78 1.14 -3.63
C HIS A 524 8.97 -0.29 -3.11
N LEU A 525 8.24 -0.64 -2.05
CA LEU A 525 8.36 -1.95 -1.41
C LEU A 525 7.54 -2.99 -2.15
N TYR A 526 8.12 -4.17 -2.35
CA TYR A 526 7.37 -5.39 -2.63
C TYR A 526 6.84 -5.96 -1.33
N GLU A 527 5.61 -6.42 -1.36
CA GLU A 527 5.05 -7.22 -0.29
C GLU A 527 5.41 -8.68 -0.49
N SER A 528 5.81 -9.34 0.60
CA SER A 528 6.16 -10.76 0.59
C SER A 528 5.36 -11.50 1.66
N ARG A 529 4.67 -12.59 1.26
CA ARG A 529 3.89 -13.44 2.16
C ARG A 529 4.25 -14.90 1.95
N LEU A 530 4.22 -15.67 3.02
CA LEU A 530 4.43 -17.11 2.97
C LEU A 530 3.13 -17.84 3.28
N TYR A 531 2.80 -18.84 2.44
CA TYR A 531 1.62 -19.68 2.61
C TYR A 531 1.97 -21.16 2.67
N SER A 532 1.17 -21.91 3.39
CA SER A 532 1.27 -23.37 3.45
C SER A 532 0.91 -23.98 2.08
N PRO A 533 1.59 -25.07 1.66
CA PRO A 533 1.24 -25.80 0.42
C PRO A 533 -0.18 -26.33 0.39
N ARG A 534 -0.81 -26.54 1.56
CA ARG A 534 -2.22 -26.99 1.64
C ARG A 534 -3.23 -25.89 1.42
N LEU A 535 -2.81 -24.61 1.44
CA LEU A 535 -3.69 -23.47 1.22
C LEU A 535 -3.71 -23.09 -0.26
N GLY A 536 -4.88 -22.88 -0.83
CA GLY A 536 -5.11 -22.37 -2.18
C GLY A 536 -5.94 -21.10 -2.16
N GLY A 537 -6.12 -20.48 -3.34
CA GLY A 537 -6.94 -19.27 -3.50
C GLY A 537 -6.27 -17.97 -3.07
N TRP A 538 -5.01 -18.02 -2.65
CA TRP A 538 -4.27 -16.82 -2.29
C TRP A 538 -3.65 -16.14 -3.52
N TYR A 539 -3.80 -14.85 -3.56
CA TYR A 539 -3.15 -13.94 -4.51
C TYR A 539 -3.09 -12.55 -3.90
N ARG A 540 -2.16 -11.72 -4.37
CA ARG A 540 -2.14 -10.31 -3.98
C ARG A 540 -3.23 -9.57 -4.77
N HIS A 541 -4.18 -9.04 -4.05
CA HIS A 541 -5.15 -8.11 -4.62
C HIS A 541 -4.57 -6.69 -4.56
N VAL A 542 -4.77 -5.87 -5.58
CA VAL A 542 -4.12 -4.54 -5.68
C VAL A 542 -4.46 -3.65 -4.50
N THR A 543 -5.74 -3.53 -4.15
CA THR A 543 -6.23 -2.67 -3.05
C THR A 543 -6.45 -3.42 -1.74
N ARG A 544 -6.60 -4.75 -1.81
CA ARG A 544 -6.83 -5.63 -0.67
C ARG A 544 -5.60 -6.51 -0.50
N LEU A 545 -5.01 -6.61 0.67
CA LEU A 545 -3.85 -7.48 0.86
C LEU A 545 -4.14 -8.91 0.36
N ILE A 546 -5.27 -9.46 0.76
CA ILE A 546 -5.77 -10.77 0.36
C ILE A 546 -7.27 -10.84 0.59
N LYS A 547 -8.00 -11.53 -0.27
CA LYS A 547 -9.42 -11.81 -0.08
C LYS A 547 -9.59 -13.15 0.64
N LEU A 548 -9.93 -13.09 1.93
CA LEU A 548 -9.98 -14.28 2.80
C LEU A 548 -11.05 -15.27 2.39
N GLU A 549 -12.16 -14.82 1.81
CA GLU A 549 -13.24 -15.66 1.32
C GLU A 549 -12.85 -16.52 0.11
N GLN A 550 -11.77 -16.16 -0.60
CA GLN A 550 -11.24 -16.93 -1.73
C GLN A 550 -10.34 -18.09 -1.29
N LEU A 551 -9.90 -18.10 -0.04
CA LEU A 551 -9.01 -19.12 0.49
C LEU A 551 -9.74 -20.45 0.63
N TYR A 552 -9.10 -21.54 0.19
CA TYR A 552 -9.60 -22.89 0.32
C TYR A 552 -8.47 -23.86 0.71
N LEU A 553 -8.83 -25.00 1.28
CA LEU A 553 -7.88 -26.08 1.48
C LEU A 553 -7.80 -26.92 0.21
N LYS A 554 -6.59 -27.27 -0.20
CA LYS A 554 -6.34 -28.31 -1.19
C LYS A 554 -6.53 -29.66 -0.50
N SER A 555 -7.04 -30.67 -1.19
CA SER A 555 -7.05 -32.05 -0.68
C SER A 555 -5.60 -32.42 -0.32
N ALA A 556 -5.43 -32.98 0.88
CA ALA A 556 -4.13 -33.12 1.53
C ALA A 556 -3.01 -33.58 0.59
N PRO A 557 -1.92 -32.83 0.43
CA PRO A 557 -0.70 -33.38 -0.14
C PRO A 557 -0.15 -34.42 0.86
N ARG A 558 0.38 -35.51 0.34
CA ARG A 558 1.18 -36.44 1.12
C ARG A 558 2.27 -35.65 1.85
N GLU A 559 2.55 -36.05 3.09
CA GLU A 559 3.58 -35.42 3.94
C GLU A 559 4.88 -35.13 3.16
N PRO A 560 5.52 -33.97 3.41
CA PRO A 560 6.83 -33.69 2.83
C PRO A 560 7.76 -34.84 3.22
N PRO A 561 8.63 -35.31 2.30
CA PRO A 561 9.60 -36.36 2.64
C PRO A 561 10.41 -35.85 3.83
N VAL A 562 10.31 -36.57 4.94
CA VAL A 562 11.18 -36.39 6.11
C VAL A 562 12.60 -36.48 5.59
N ALA A 563 13.39 -35.42 5.71
CA ALA A 563 14.80 -35.45 5.37
C ALA A 563 15.43 -36.57 6.21
N THR A 564 15.69 -37.71 5.59
CA THR A 564 16.42 -38.81 6.20
C THR A 564 17.78 -38.26 6.57
N ARG A 565 18.02 -38.05 7.86
CA ARG A 565 19.36 -37.85 8.40
C ARG A 565 20.16 -39.05 7.96
N GLY A 566 21.13 -38.84 7.06
CA GLY A 566 22.05 -39.87 6.65
C GLY A 566 22.66 -40.50 7.88
N SER A 567 22.37 -41.77 8.10
CA SER A 567 23.03 -42.58 9.09
C SER A 567 24.48 -42.78 8.65
N THR A 568 25.38 -41.94 9.12
CA THR A 568 26.80 -42.27 9.12
C THR A 568 27.00 -43.41 10.12
N ARG A 569 27.07 -44.64 9.62
CA ARG A 569 27.60 -45.76 10.38
C ARG A 569 29.08 -45.46 10.63
N PRO A 570 29.58 -45.58 11.87
CA PRO A 570 31.02 -45.62 12.09
C PRO A 570 31.56 -46.91 11.54
N ALA A 571 32.56 -46.82 10.65
CA ALA A 571 33.36 -47.97 10.25
C ALA A 571 34.22 -48.38 11.44
N HIS A 572 33.94 -49.53 11.99
CA HIS A 572 34.87 -50.25 12.84
C HIS A 572 35.82 -51.02 11.93
N GLY A 573 37.09 -50.71 12.01
CA GLY A 573 38.25 -51.45 11.57
C GLY A 573 39.44 -51.13 12.47
#